data_b9eac78a0e1706d37b9723c88fee8c44
#
_entry.id   b9eac78a0e1706d37b9723c88fee8c44
#
_cell.length_a   1.000
_cell.length_b   1.000
_cell.length_c   1.000
_cell.angle_alpha   90.00
_cell.angle_beta   90.00
_cell.angle_gamma   90.00
#
_symmetry.space_group_name_H-M   'P 1'
#
loop_
_entity.id
_entity.type
_entity.pdbx_description
1 polymer ?
#
loop_
_entity_poly.entity_id
_entity_poly.type
_entity_poly.pdbx_seq_one_letter_code
_entity_poly.pdbx_strand_id
1 'polypeptide(L)'
;HGVMSFGSPIDKRKVLNLVNTDNTNINSKWNEMLELNRMAFDEVLPKYSESRCISIATKLIKKNAPHIKWILSFADGTQCGDGTIYRASGFDLMQIKRNSTIYKLSSGEIAAKHGTSKKNFIQARKLKGFQLAYIYKLSKDCEYANDPIPFSEIEGMGASMYRGKKICDVGVK
;
A
#
# COMPACT_ATOMS: atom_id res chain seq x y z
N HIS A 1 2.14 -4.51 21.58
CA HIS A 1 1.02 -5.18 20.89
C HIS A 1 1.09 -4.86 19.40
N GLY A 2 0.48 -5.73 18.57
CA GLY A 2 0.36 -5.52 17.14
C GLY A 2 -1.01 -5.97 16.65
N VAL A 3 -1.55 -5.27 15.65
CA VAL A 3 -2.84 -5.61 15.04
C VAL A 3 -2.75 -5.50 13.52
N MET A 4 -3.39 -6.43 12.84
CA MET A 4 -3.64 -6.37 11.41
C MET A 4 -5.11 -6.65 11.13
N SER A 5 -5.71 -5.91 10.21
CA SER A 5 -7.07 -6.17 9.74
C SER A 5 -7.09 -6.36 8.23
N PHE A 6 -7.86 -7.36 7.83
CA PHE A 6 -8.08 -7.68 6.43
C PHE A 6 -9.56 -7.50 6.11
N GLY A 7 -9.85 -7.02 4.92
CA GLY A 7 -11.23 -6.81 4.46
C GLY A 7 -11.34 -6.81 2.95
N SER A 8 -12.54 -6.58 2.44
CA SER A 8 -12.74 -6.40 1.02
C SER A 8 -12.12 -5.08 0.54
N PRO A 9 -11.49 -5.03 -0.64
CA PRO A 9 -11.00 -3.79 -1.22
C PRO A 9 -12.12 -2.75 -1.37
N ILE A 10 -11.82 -1.50 -1.04
CA ILE A 10 -12.79 -0.40 -1.10
C ILE A 10 -13.20 -0.12 -2.56
N ASP A 11 -12.23 -0.03 -3.46
CA ASP A 11 -12.47 0.21 -4.89
C ASP A 11 -12.20 -1.07 -5.71
N LYS A 12 -13.18 -1.95 -5.70
CA LYS A 12 -13.10 -3.28 -6.32
C LYS A 12 -12.71 -3.25 -7.79
N ARG A 13 -13.18 -2.26 -8.57
CA ARG A 13 -12.91 -2.20 -10.02
C ARG A 13 -11.46 -1.84 -10.29
N LYS A 14 -10.94 -0.82 -9.59
CA LYS A 14 -9.56 -0.36 -9.81
C LYS A 14 -8.53 -1.38 -9.37
N VAL A 15 -8.82 -2.12 -8.30
CA VAL A 15 -7.87 -3.15 -7.82
C VAL A 15 -7.86 -4.38 -8.71
N LEU A 16 -8.99 -4.77 -9.29
CA LEU A 16 -9.02 -5.89 -10.23
C LEU A 16 -8.16 -5.63 -11.47
N ASN A 17 -8.08 -4.39 -11.93
CA ASN A 17 -7.24 -4.02 -13.07
C ASN A 17 -5.72 -4.19 -12.78
N LEU A 18 -5.31 -4.36 -11.53
CA LEU A 18 -3.92 -4.66 -11.18
C LEU A 18 -3.56 -6.13 -11.40
N VAL A 19 -4.56 -7.01 -11.46
CA VAL A 19 -4.39 -8.46 -11.57
C VAL A 19 -5.06 -9.06 -12.81
N ASN A 20 -5.97 -8.34 -13.45
CA ASN A 20 -6.67 -8.78 -14.65
C ASN A 20 -6.26 -7.94 -15.86
N THR A 21 -6.10 -8.60 -17.01
CA THR A 21 -6.11 -7.94 -18.32
C THR A 21 -7.37 -8.32 -19.08
N ASP A 22 -7.84 -7.45 -19.96
CA ASP A 22 -8.94 -7.72 -20.86
C ASP A 22 -8.64 -8.88 -21.83
N ASN A 23 -7.37 -9.29 -21.94
CA ASN A 23 -6.87 -10.27 -22.89
C ASN A 23 -6.59 -11.64 -22.28
N THR A 24 -6.71 -11.84 -20.97
CA THR A 24 -6.48 -13.12 -20.34
C THR A 24 -7.79 -13.78 -19.93
N ASN A 25 -7.93 -15.08 -20.19
CA ASN A 25 -9.05 -15.90 -19.70
C ASN A 25 -9.04 -16.05 -18.15
N ILE A 26 -8.13 -15.39 -17.47
CA ILE A 26 -7.97 -15.42 -16.01
C ILE A 26 -8.64 -14.18 -15.42
N ASN A 27 -9.96 -14.23 -15.33
CA ASN A 27 -10.73 -13.19 -14.68
C ASN A 27 -10.77 -13.45 -13.17
N SER A 28 -9.87 -12.81 -12.40
CA SER A 28 -9.99 -12.80 -10.95
C SER A 28 -11.26 -12.07 -10.54
N LYS A 29 -11.99 -12.65 -9.59
CA LYS A 29 -13.20 -12.04 -9.04
C LYS A 29 -12.83 -11.18 -7.82
N TRP A 30 -13.63 -10.17 -7.55
CA TRP A 30 -13.39 -9.27 -6.41
C TRP A 30 -13.39 -9.99 -5.05
N ASN A 31 -14.12 -11.09 -4.92
CA ASN A 31 -14.18 -11.92 -3.70
C ASN A 31 -13.00 -12.89 -3.57
N GLU A 32 -12.09 -12.93 -4.53
CA GLU A 32 -10.83 -13.66 -4.48
C GLU A 32 -9.68 -12.77 -3.97
N MET A 33 -9.97 -11.53 -3.61
CA MET A 33 -9.00 -10.55 -3.13
C MET A 33 -9.35 -10.04 -1.74
N LEU A 34 -8.35 -9.96 -0.86
CA LEU A 34 -8.41 -9.25 0.42
C LEU A 34 -7.50 -8.03 0.37
N GLU A 35 -7.87 -7.00 1.08
CA GLU A 35 -7.01 -5.85 1.36
C GLU A 35 -6.54 -5.92 2.81
N LEU A 36 -5.22 -5.78 3.03
CA LEU A 36 -4.66 -5.49 4.34
C LEU A 36 -4.90 -4.01 4.62
N ASN A 37 -6.06 -3.73 5.24
CA ASN A 37 -6.58 -2.36 5.44
C ASN A 37 -5.80 -1.58 6.50
N ARG A 38 -5.36 -2.27 7.53
CA ARG A 38 -4.66 -1.68 8.67
C ARG A 38 -3.59 -2.62 9.18
N MET A 39 -2.46 -2.01 9.52
CA MET A 39 -1.39 -2.66 10.25
C MET A 39 -0.81 -1.64 11.22
N ALA A 40 -0.81 -1.97 12.50
CA ALA A 40 -0.26 -1.15 13.56
C ALA A 40 0.46 -2.04 14.58
N PHE A 41 1.69 -1.66 14.92
CA PHE A 41 2.55 -2.39 15.84
C PHE A 41 3.22 -1.40 16.80
N ASP A 42 3.34 -1.80 18.07
CA ASP A 42 4.07 -1.00 19.05
C ASP A 42 5.56 -0.97 18.72
N GLU A 43 6.19 0.20 18.89
CA GLU A 43 7.61 0.40 18.58
C GLU A 43 8.55 -0.46 19.45
N VAL A 44 8.05 -0.95 20.60
CA VAL A 44 8.80 -1.83 21.50
C VAL A 44 8.92 -3.28 21.00
N LEU A 45 8.19 -3.62 19.95
CA LEU A 45 8.26 -4.98 19.40
C LEU A 45 9.59 -5.21 18.67
N PRO A 46 10.08 -6.45 18.67
CA PRO A 46 11.30 -6.80 17.96
C PRO A 46 11.22 -6.43 16.46
N LYS A 47 12.34 -6.09 15.87
CA LYS A 47 12.45 -5.90 14.41
C LYS A 47 11.85 -7.09 13.67
N TYR A 48 11.22 -6.82 12.54
CA TYR A 48 10.56 -7.80 11.67
C TYR A 48 9.27 -8.42 12.24
N SER A 49 8.71 -7.88 13.32
CA SER A 49 7.45 -8.36 13.88
C SER A 49 6.33 -8.27 12.85
N GLU A 50 6.26 -7.17 12.09
CA GLU A 50 5.26 -6.95 11.04
C GLU A 50 5.36 -8.02 9.94
N SER A 51 6.54 -8.23 9.38
CA SER A 51 6.73 -9.20 8.30
C SER A 51 6.50 -10.64 8.76
N ARG A 52 6.85 -10.97 10.02
CA ARG A 52 6.50 -12.28 10.62
C ARG A 52 4.99 -12.45 10.75
N CYS A 53 4.29 -11.43 11.22
CA CYS A 53 2.83 -11.47 11.35
C CYS A 53 2.16 -11.57 9.98
N ILE A 54 2.63 -10.86 8.96
CA ILE A 54 2.16 -11.00 7.58
C ILE A 54 2.36 -12.46 7.11
N SER A 55 3.52 -13.05 7.34
CA SER A 55 3.79 -14.44 6.95
C SER A 55 2.86 -15.45 7.64
N ILE A 56 2.52 -15.23 8.92
CA ILE A 56 1.55 -16.07 9.64
C ILE A 56 0.15 -15.86 9.07
N ALA A 57 -0.27 -14.60 8.88
CA ALA A 57 -1.58 -14.28 8.35
C ALA A 57 -1.79 -14.87 6.95
N THR A 58 -0.81 -14.78 6.05
CA THR A 58 -0.89 -15.37 4.70
C THR A 58 -1.05 -16.88 4.74
N LYS A 59 -0.36 -17.58 5.65
CA LYS A 59 -0.53 -19.02 5.87
C LYS A 59 -1.93 -19.37 6.37
N LEU A 60 -2.45 -18.59 7.31
CA LEU A 60 -3.80 -18.78 7.85
C LEU A 60 -4.88 -18.51 6.80
N ILE A 61 -4.73 -17.47 5.99
CA ILE A 61 -5.65 -17.16 4.88
C ILE A 61 -5.64 -18.30 3.86
N LYS A 62 -4.46 -18.78 3.43
CA LYS A 62 -4.35 -19.93 2.51
C LYS A 62 -5.08 -21.16 3.04
N LYS A 63 -4.95 -21.44 4.34
CA LYS A 63 -5.57 -22.61 4.97
C LYS A 63 -7.08 -22.48 5.11
N ASN A 64 -7.57 -21.32 5.55
CA ASN A 64 -8.95 -21.15 5.98
C ASN A 64 -9.85 -20.49 4.94
N ALA A 65 -9.26 -19.83 3.95
CA ALA A 65 -9.96 -19.14 2.86
C ALA A 65 -9.28 -19.41 1.51
N PRO A 66 -9.24 -20.65 1.02
CA PRO A 66 -8.50 -21.05 -0.18
C PRO A 66 -9.01 -20.38 -1.46
N HIS A 67 -10.20 -19.81 -1.44
CA HIS A 67 -10.74 -19.02 -2.56
C HIS A 67 -10.07 -17.65 -2.69
N ILE A 68 -9.37 -17.16 -1.66
CA ILE A 68 -8.62 -15.92 -1.73
C ILE A 68 -7.29 -16.19 -2.46
N LYS A 69 -7.08 -15.49 -3.55
CA LYS A 69 -5.90 -15.62 -4.41
C LYS A 69 -4.91 -14.49 -4.23
N TRP A 70 -5.39 -13.32 -3.80
CA TRP A 70 -4.62 -12.08 -3.77
C TRP A 70 -4.76 -11.36 -2.45
N ILE A 71 -3.66 -10.79 -1.94
CA ILE A 71 -3.69 -9.80 -0.88
C ILE A 71 -3.15 -8.49 -1.43
N LEU A 72 -3.97 -7.45 -1.35
CA LEU A 72 -3.63 -6.08 -1.71
C LEU A 72 -3.22 -5.30 -0.47
N SER A 73 -2.27 -4.41 -0.60
CA SER A 73 -1.99 -3.39 0.39
C SER A 73 -1.48 -2.10 -0.26
N PHE A 74 -1.62 -1.01 0.47
CA PHE A 74 -1.17 0.29 0.01
C PHE A 74 -0.13 0.88 0.96
N ALA A 75 0.92 1.48 0.39
CA ALA A 75 1.84 2.34 1.13
C ALA A 75 1.62 3.79 0.71
N ASP A 76 1.64 4.69 1.68
CA ASP A 76 1.57 6.13 1.44
C ASP A 76 2.99 6.72 1.36
N GLY A 77 3.48 6.87 0.14
CA GLY A 77 4.78 7.47 -0.13
C GLY A 77 4.91 8.95 0.26
N THR A 78 3.80 9.61 0.65
CA THR A 78 3.82 11.01 1.13
C THR A 78 4.35 11.10 2.57
N GLN A 79 4.10 10.05 3.36
CA GLN A 79 4.51 9.98 4.77
C GLN A 79 5.69 9.03 4.99
N CYS A 80 6.58 8.94 4.02
CA CYS A 80 7.79 8.13 4.11
C CYS A 80 7.55 6.60 4.08
N GLY A 81 6.44 6.16 3.53
CA GLY A 81 6.14 4.74 3.35
C GLY A 81 6.47 4.28 1.93
N ASP A 82 7.63 3.67 1.72
CA ASP A 82 7.98 3.04 0.45
C ASP A 82 7.48 1.58 0.34
N GLY A 83 6.80 1.10 1.38
CA GLY A 83 6.34 -0.29 1.46
C GLY A 83 7.45 -1.31 1.75
N THR A 84 8.57 -0.91 2.37
CA THR A 84 9.66 -1.82 2.76
C THR A 84 9.16 -3.09 3.44
N ILE A 85 8.14 -2.99 4.30
CA ILE A 85 7.54 -4.14 4.99
C ILE A 85 6.90 -5.10 3.98
N TYR A 86 6.20 -4.58 2.99
CA TYR A 86 5.55 -5.40 1.95
C TYR A 86 6.60 -6.09 1.07
N ARG A 87 7.64 -5.36 0.66
CA ARG A 87 8.77 -5.93 -0.08
C ARG A 87 9.42 -7.08 0.69
N ALA A 88 9.73 -6.84 1.97
CA ALA A 88 10.32 -7.85 2.86
C ALA A 88 9.40 -9.05 3.10
N SER A 89 8.10 -8.91 2.86
CA SER A 89 7.09 -9.95 3.01
C SER A 89 6.74 -10.66 1.69
N GLY A 90 7.43 -10.33 0.58
CA GLY A 90 7.22 -10.97 -0.72
C GLY A 90 6.04 -10.43 -1.53
N PHE A 91 5.62 -9.20 -1.26
CA PHE A 91 4.68 -8.49 -2.13
C PHE A 91 5.41 -7.89 -3.32
N ASP A 92 4.74 -7.88 -4.46
CA ASP A 92 5.18 -7.22 -5.67
C ASP A 92 4.55 -5.83 -5.78
N LEU A 93 5.33 -4.85 -6.27
CA LEU A 93 4.83 -3.51 -6.55
C LEU A 93 4.11 -3.49 -7.89
N MET A 94 2.81 -3.18 -7.88
CA MET A 94 1.98 -3.22 -9.08
C MET A 94 1.60 -1.84 -9.60
N GLN A 95 1.60 -0.81 -8.75
CA GLN A 95 1.25 0.54 -9.18
C GLN A 95 1.97 1.60 -8.34
N ILE A 96 2.42 2.66 -9.02
CA ILE A 96 2.86 3.92 -8.43
C ILE A 96 1.93 5.01 -8.93
N LYS A 97 1.13 5.58 -8.03
CA LYS A 97 0.17 6.62 -8.36
C LYS A 97 0.50 7.92 -7.63
N ARG A 98 0.51 9.04 -8.36
CA ARG A 98 0.63 10.35 -7.71
C ARG A 98 -0.59 10.63 -6.85
N ASN A 99 -0.35 11.02 -5.59
CA ASN A 99 -1.38 11.45 -4.67
C ASN A 99 -1.34 12.97 -4.55
N SER A 100 -2.37 13.64 -5.06
CA SER A 100 -2.45 15.10 -5.07
C SER A 100 -3.43 15.65 -4.02
N THR A 101 -3.88 14.82 -3.11
CA THR A 101 -4.93 15.18 -2.13
C THR A 101 -4.39 15.39 -0.72
N ILE A 102 -3.07 15.42 -0.53
CA ILE A 102 -2.40 15.55 0.75
C ILE A 102 -1.80 16.95 0.88
N TYR A 103 -2.00 17.55 2.04
CA TYR A 103 -1.61 18.92 2.35
C TYR A 103 -0.92 18.98 3.72
N LYS A 104 0.07 19.87 3.85
CA LYS A 104 0.61 20.30 5.12
C LYS A 104 -0.19 21.54 5.56
N LEU A 105 -0.87 21.44 6.69
CA LEU A 105 -1.64 22.52 7.27
C LEU A 105 -0.71 23.55 7.93
N SER A 106 -1.25 24.75 8.23
CA SER A 106 -0.51 25.78 8.97
C SER A 106 -0.07 25.32 10.37
N SER A 107 -0.79 24.37 10.97
CA SER A 107 -0.41 23.70 12.21
C SER A 107 0.82 22.79 12.09
N GLY A 108 1.30 22.51 10.86
CA GLY A 108 2.33 21.52 10.59
C GLY A 108 1.80 20.10 10.38
N GLU A 109 0.55 19.84 10.67
CA GLU A 109 -0.12 18.55 10.48
C GLU A 109 -0.26 18.20 8.99
N ILE A 110 -0.13 16.92 8.66
CA ILE A 110 -0.38 16.40 7.32
C ILE A 110 -1.78 15.82 7.27
N ALA A 111 -2.61 16.36 6.40
CA ALA A 111 -4.01 15.96 6.26
C ALA A 111 -4.42 15.71 4.81
N ALA A 112 -5.32 14.74 4.61
CA ALA A 112 -5.96 14.51 3.33
C ALA A 112 -7.11 15.51 3.11
N LYS A 113 -7.34 15.90 1.85
CA LYS A 113 -8.44 16.82 1.50
C LYS A 113 -9.81 16.28 1.90
N HIS A 114 -10.00 14.96 1.82
CA HIS A 114 -11.23 14.31 2.25
C HIS A 114 -11.21 14.08 3.77
N GLY A 115 -12.25 14.51 4.45
CA GLY A 115 -12.39 14.35 5.90
C GLY A 115 -11.88 15.52 6.74
N THR A 116 -11.32 16.55 6.13
CA THR A 116 -10.86 17.76 6.83
C THR A 116 -11.75 18.97 6.49
N SER A 117 -12.08 19.76 7.50
CA SER A 117 -12.88 20.98 7.32
C SER A 117 -12.20 21.96 6.36
N LYS A 118 -12.98 22.58 5.46
CA LYS A 118 -12.47 23.58 4.50
C LYS A 118 -11.70 24.73 5.19
N LYS A 119 -12.08 25.11 6.40
CA LYS A 119 -11.41 26.17 7.18
C LYS A 119 -9.93 25.85 7.48
N ASN A 120 -9.60 24.57 7.63
CA ASN A 120 -8.23 24.15 7.96
C ASN A 120 -7.28 24.17 6.76
N PHE A 121 -7.82 24.36 5.54
CA PHE A 121 -7.01 24.46 4.32
C PHE A 121 -6.62 25.90 3.94
N ILE A 122 -7.02 26.89 4.72
CA ILE A 122 -6.56 28.26 4.53
C ILE A 122 -5.05 28.27 4.81
N GLN A 123 -4.24 28.66 3.81
CA GLN A 123 -2.76 28.60 3.83
C GLN A 123 -2.14 27.18 3.87
N ALA A 124 -2.93 26.14 3.60
CA ALA A 124 -2.38 24.79 3.50
C ALA A 124 -1.53 24.62 2.23
N ARG A 125 -0.33 24.03 2.38
CA ARG A 125 0.56 23.74 1.26
C ARG A 125 0.31 22.33 0.75
N LYS A 126 0.02 22.22 -0.54
CA LYS A 126 -0.11 20.91 -1.21
C LYS A 126 1.24 20.18 -1.22
N LEU A 127 1.23 18.91 -0.83
CA LEU A 127 2.41 18.05 -0.87
C LEU A 127 2.43 17.22 -2.16
N LYS A 128 3.63 16.90 -2.63
CA LYS A 128 3.83 15.84 -3.62
C LYS A 128 3.76 14.52 -2.88
N GLY A 129 2.80 13.69 -3.25
CA GLY A 129 2.62 12.39 -2.62
C GLY A 129 2.47 11.28 -3.65
N PHE A 130 2.72 10.07 -3.19
CA PHE A 130 2.57 8.86 -3.99
C PHE A 130 1.80 7.82 -3.17
N GLN A 131 0.95 7.07 -3.85
CA GLN A 131 0.35 5.87 -3.33
C GLN A 131 0.93 4.68 -4.10
N LEU A 132 1.47 3.73 -3.38
CA LEU A 132 2.09 2.53 -3.91
C LEU A 132 1.15 1.36 -3.64
N ALA A 133 0.77 0.62 -4.69
CA ALA A 133 -0.06 -0.57 -4.53
C ALA A 133 0.81 -1.82 -4.62
N TYR A 134 0.70 -2.65 -3.60
CA TYR A 134 1.43 -3.90 -3.44
C TYR A 134 0.47 -5.08 -3.47
N ILE A 135 0.85 -6.15 -4.16
CA ILE A 135 0.05 -7.38 -4.25
C ILE A 135 0.91 -8.58 -3.87
N TYR A 136 0.35 -9.44 -3.03
CA TYR A 136 0.89 -10.74 -2.70
C TYR A 136 0.06 -11.85 -3.35
N LYS A 137 0.73 -12.73 -4.11
CA LYS A 137 0.11 -13.92 -4.70
C LYS A 137 -0.02 -15.03 -3.65
N LEU A 138 -1.25 -15.40 -3.32
CA LEU A 138 -1.51 -16.53 -2.41
C LEU A 138 -1.51 -17.87 -3.15
N SER A 139 -1.96 -17.91 -4.42
CA SER A 139 -1.93 -19.11 -5.25
C SER A 139 -0.80 -19.04 -6.27
N LYS A 140 -0.20 -20.22 -6.55
CA LYS A 140 0.80 -20.38 -7.61
C LYS A 140 0.19 -20.28 -9.01
N ASP A 141 -1.10 -20.58 -9.12
CA ASP A 141 -1.84 -20.60 -10.39
C ASP A 141 -2.30 -19.18 -10.80
N CYS A 142 -1.92 -18.16 -10.01
CA CYS A 142 -2.23 -16.78 -10.31
C CYS A 142 -1.11 -16.13 -11.11
N GLU A 143 -1.48 -15.44 -12.17
CA GLU A 143 -0.58 -14.62 -12.97
C GLU A 143 -1.00 -13.16 -12.92
N TYR A 144 -0.04 -12.27 -12.95
CA TYR A 144 -0.32 -10.84 -13.05
C TYR A 144 -0.71 -10.47 -14.47
N ALA A 145 -1.58 -9.49 -14.57
CA ALA A 145 -1.94 -8.87 -15.84
C ALA A 145 -0.78 -8.15 -16.51
N ASN A 146 0.06 -7.54 -15.70
CA ASN A 146 1.26 -6.82 -16.12
C ASN A 146 2.42 -7.23 -15.22
N ASP A 147 3.63 -7.05 -15.72
CA ASP A 147 4.82 -7.29 -14.92
C ASP A 147 4.88 -6.36 -13.71
N PRO A 148 5.36 -6.86 -12.55
CA PRO A 148 5.61 -6.03 -11.40
C PRO A 148 6.59 -4.89 -11.72
N ILE A 149 6.33 -3.73 -11.15
CA ILE A 149 7.18 -2.55 -11.29
C ILE A 149 8.45 -2.76 -10.47
N PRO A 150 9.66 -2.57 -11.03
CA PRO A 150 10.89 -2.61 -10.26
C PRO A 150 10.86 -1.59 -9.11
N PHE A 151 11.31 -1.98 -7.92
CA PHE A 151 11.28 -1.09 -6.75
C PHE A 151 12.16 0.16 -6.93
N SER A 152 13.18 0.11 -7.81
CA SER A 152 14.01 1.26 -8.17
C SER A 152 13.21 2.41 -8.80
N GLU A 153 12.07 2.13 -9.42
CA GLU A 153 11.19 3.13 -9.99
C GLU A 153 10.59 4.08 -8.94
N ILE A 154 10.46 3.63 -7.69
CA ILE A 154 9.97 4.45 -6.59
C ILE A 154 10.88 5.68 -6.40
N GLU A 155 12.19 5.50 -6.43
CA GLU A 155 13.16 6.59 -6.31
C GLU A 155 13.13 7.49 -7.56
N GLY A 156 13.09 6.88 -8.74
CA GLY A 156 13.03 7.60 -10.03
C GLY A 156 11.82 8.52 -10.16
N MET A 157 10.70 8.16 -9.52
CA MET A 157 9.51 9.01 -9.49
C MET A 157 9.54 10.10 -8.42
N GLY A 158 10.60 10.15 -7.61
CA GLY A 158 10.77 11.13 -6.53
C GLY A 158 10.00 10.78 -5.26
N ALA A 159 9.60 9.51 -5.09
CA ALA A 159 9.14 9.00 -3.82
C ALA A 159 10.38 8.70 -2.96
N SER A 160 10.45 9.28 -1.76
CA SER A 160 11.59 9.04 -0.87
C SER A 160 11.53 7.64 -0.29
N MET A 161 12.64 6.90 -0.43
CA MET A 161 12.80 5.61 0.23
C MET A 161 13.10 5.83 1.72
N TYR A 162 12.41 5.13 2.57
CA TYR A 162 12.65 5.15 4.01
C TYR A 162 13.92 4.36 4.33
N ARG A 163 14.97 5.05 4.82
CA ARG A 163 16.18 4.44 5.38
C ARG A 163 16.23 4.57 6.90
N GLY A 164 15.17 4.19 7.60
CA GLY A 164 15.13 4.22 9.07
C GLY A 164 14.99 5.62 9.70
N LYS A 165 14.86 6.69 8.92
CA LYS A 165 14.55 8.06 9.39
C LYS A 165 13.46 8.66 8.51
N LYS A 166 12.48 9.32 9.13
CA LYS A 166 11.48 10.11 8.42
C LYS A 166 12.19 11.28 7.71
N ILE A 167 12.34 11.20 6.41
CA ILE A 167 12.73 12.35 5.59
C ILE A 167 11.44 13.07 5.22
N CYS A 168 10.93 13.87 6.14
CA CYS A 168 9.65 14.60 5.98
C CYS A 168 9.78 15.87 5.13
N ASP A 169 10.91 16.13 4.53
CA ASP A 169 11.12 17.27 3.64
C ASP A 169 11.32 16.80 2.20
N VAL A 170 10.24 16.41 1.53
CA VAL A 170 10.23 16.47 0.08
C VAL A 170 10.12 17.94 -0.28
N GLY A 171 11.28 18.59 -0.25
CA GLY A 171 11.44 19.98 -0.62
C GLY A 171 10.87 20.20 -2.02
N VAL A 172 9.97 21.13 -2.11
CA VAL A 172 9.56 21.73 -3.37
C VAL A 172 10.77 22.52 -3.88
N LYS A 173 11.32 22.10 -4.97
CA LYS A 173 11.92 23.03 -5.95
C LYS A 173 10.91 23.26 -7.06
#